data_9a2c12791a9dfe1bcd0d8fe12108a6a0
#
_entry.id   9a2c12791a9dfe1bcd0d8fe12108a6a0
#
_cell.length_a   1.000
_cell.length_b   1.000
_cell.length_c   1.000
_cell.angle_alpha   90.00
_cell.angle_beta   90.00
_cell.angle_gamma   90.00
#
_symmetry.space_group_name_H-M   'P 1'
#
loop_
_entity.id
_entity.type
_entity.pdbx_description
1 polymer ?
#
loop_
_entity_poly.entity_id
_entity_poly.type
_entity_poly.pdbx_seq_one_letter_code
_entity_poly.pdbx_strand_id
1 'polypeptide(L)'
;FSQTVTGAEIVALAATERPIYSGGFGRHPLYVFTDQGIFVIPQSSSGALGEAKLMSRKALDAHTRPISGGGKIWFTSTHQQLCSIEGSKIRVVIPRWQTAAMAWNDAEHELWTLSPDGSLHITDGDGFFSRLTLNVDSMYYDGKSALAVMPDGSVLNICASVPTEQTVKYLSHPIMLSADMQQRPARIIWNVFGSNLHLRLTVLGEQGESKCGFTICSAKVDGEVNAPIALPLISPPVRTVRLSVEGTAPEGTVIYSADLYINTETHR
;
A
#
# COMPACT_ATOMS: atom_id res chain seq x y z
N PHE A 1 27.40 -11.71 -25.18
CA PHE A 1 27.52 -10.88 -23.96
C PHE A 1 27.39 -11.80 -22.75
N SER A 2 28.47 -12.00 -22.03
CA SER A 2 28.46 -12.77 -20.78
C SER A 2 28.82 -11.82 -19.64
N GLN A 3 27.87 -11.55 -18.76
CA GLN A 3 28.11 -10.85 -17.49
C GLN A 3 28.08 -11.90 -16.40
N THR A 4 29.15 -11.99 -15.62
CA THR A 4 29.25 -12.97 -14.54
C THR A 4 29.00 -12.24 -13.22
N VAL A 5 27.92 -12.59 -12.55
CA VAL A 5 27.73 -12.28 -11.13
C VAL A 5 28.37 -13.42 -10.36
N THR A 6 29.63 -13.25 -10.00
CA THR A 6 30.47 -14.33 -9.45
C THR A 6 29.91 -14.88 -8.14
N GLY A 7 29.66 -16.20 -8.11
CA GLY A 7 29.33 -16.95 -6.90
C GLY A 7 27.89 -16.83 -6.39
N ALA A 8 26.99 -16.24 -7.17
CA ALA A 8 25.59 -16.12 -6.80
C ALA A 8 24.66 -16.72 -7.87
N GLU A 9 23.59 -17.36 -7.45
CA GLU A 9 22.55 -17.88 -8.33
C GLU A 9 21.59 -16.74 -8.72
N ILE A 10 21.36 -16.56 -10.04
CA ILE A 10 20.45 -15.56 -10.55
C ILE A 10 19.00 -16.10 -10.39
N VAL A 11 18.21 -15.41 -9.59
CA VAL A 11 16.81 -15.76 -9.30
C VAL A 11 15.88 -15.04 -10.27
N ALA A 12 16.12 -13.75 -10.54
CA ALA A 12 15.32 -12.94 -11.44
C ALA A 12 16.08 -11.75 -12.02
N LEU A 13 15.54 -11.21 -13.12
CA LEU A 13 16.00 -9.99 -13.75
C LEU A 13 14.84 -9.00 -13.82
N ALA A 14 15.12 -7.70 -13.63
CA ALA A 14 14.15 -6.65 -13.83
C ALA A 14 14.80 -5.39 -14.37
N ALA A 15 14.06 -4.65 -15.19
CA ALA A 15 14.40 -3.31 -15.65
C ALA A 15 13.17 -2.42 -15.52
N THR A 16 13.39 -1.13 -15.33
CA THR A 16 12.26 -0.19 -15.29
C THR A 16 11.73 0.07 -16.69
N GLU A 17 10.41 0.12 -16.83
CA GLU A 17 9.72 0.46 -18.07
C GLU A 17 9.91 1.93 -18.47
N ARG A 18 10.14 2.81 -17.50
CA ARG A 18 10.42 4.24 -17.72
C ARG A 18 11.88 4.56 -17.42
N PRO A 19 12.46 5.54 -18.12
CA PRO A 19 13.83 5.96 -17.85
C PRO A 19 13.98 6.48 -16.43
N ILE A 20 15.06 6.07 -15.75
CA ILE A 20 15.44 6.59 -14.43
C ILE A 20 16.47 7.68 -14.61
N TYR A 21 16.21 8.84 -14.02
CA TYR A 21 17.11 9.99 -14.08
C TYR A 21 17.96 10.14 -12.80
N SER A 22 17.67 9.36 -11.77
CA SER A 22 18.36 9.38 -10.49
C SER A 22 19.23 8.14 -10.30
N GLY A 23 20.33 8.26 -9.59
CA GLY A 23 21.13 7.11 -9.13
C GLY A 23 22.39 6.77 -9.91
N GLY A 24 22.68 7.43 -11.03
CA GLY A 24 23.96 7.28 -11.75
C GLY A 24 24.16 5.95 -12.48
N PHE A 25 23.10 5.15 -12.69
CA PHE A 25 23.16 3.85 -13.36
C PHE A 25 22.68 3.86 -14.81
N GLY A 26 22.45 5.04 -15.38
CA GLY A 26 21.90 5.22 -16.73
C GLY A 26 20.36 5.21 -16.73
N ARG A 27 19.77 5.26 -17.94
CA ARG A 27 18.33 5.42 -18.08
C ARG A 27 17.54 4.15 -17.78
N HIS A 28 18.07 2.98 -18.18
CA HIS A 28 17.43 1.68 -18.02
C HIS A 28 18.43 0.66 -17.44
N PRO A 29 18.82 0.81 -16.16
CA PRO A 29 19.70 -0.17 -15.54
C PRO A 29 19.01 -1.52 -15.44
N LEU A 30 19.78 -2.61 -15.56
CA LEU A 30 19.31 -3.95 -15.32
C LEU A 30 19.58 -4.35 -13.88
N TYR A 31 18.55 -4.67 -13.14
CA TYR A 31 18.64 -5.21 -11.79
C TYR A 31 18.66 -6.74 -11.84
N VAL A 32 19.66 -7.33 -11.21
CA VAL A 32 19.88 -8.77 -11.13
C VAL A 32 19.65 -9.19 -9.70
N PHE A 33 18.58 -9.94 -9.48
CA PHE A 33 18.25 -10.51 -8.19
C PHE A 33 18.90 -11.87 -8.06
N THR A 34 19.60 -12.08 -6.97
CA THR A 34 20.33 -13.32 -6.67
C THR A 34 19.99 -13.83 -5.28
N ASP A 35 20.40 -15.03 -4.97
CA ASP A 35 20.34 -15.63 -3.63
C ASP A 35 21.16 -14.84 -2.58
N GLN A 36 22.16 -14.07 -3.00
CA GLN A 36 23.05 -13.31 -2.13
C GLN A 36 22.75 -11.82 -2.08
N GLY A 37 21.83 -11.33 -2.92
CA GLY A 37 21.47 -9.92 -2.95
C GLY A 37 21.07 -9.41 -4.33
N ILE A 38 21.05 -8.09 -4.44
CA ILE A 38 20.64 -7.38 -5.66
C ILE A 38 21.84 -6.68 -6.25
N PHE A 39 22.14 -6.99 -7.50
CA PHE A 39 23.15 -6.31 -8.29
C PHE A 39 22.49 -5.39 -9.31
N VAL A 40 23.18 -4.35 -9.70
CA VAL A 40 22.78 -3.47 -10.78
C VAL A 40 23.83 -3.48 -11.88
N ILE A 41 23.38 -3.63 -13.11
CA ILE A 41 24.21 -3.47 -14.30
C ILE A 41 23.83 -2.11 -14.91
N PRO A 42 24.70 -1.10 -14.79
CA PRO A 42 24.43 0.22 -15.31
C PRO A 42 24.41 0.23 -16.84
N GLN A 43 23.59 1.11 -17.40
CA GLN A 43 23.54 1.35 -18.84
C GLN A 43 24.22 2.68 -19.17
N SER A 44 25.17 2.65 -20.11
CA SER A 44 25.81 3.87 -20.62
C SER A 44 24.84 4.71 -21.47
N SER A 45 25.22 5.92 -21.79
CA SER A 45 24.45 6.80 -22.70
C SER A 45 24.32 6.23 -24.13
N SER A 46 25.25 5.36 -24.53
CA SER A 46 25.20 4.62 -25.81
C SER A 46 24.33 3.36 -25.74
N GLY A 47 23.73 3.05 -24.60
CA GLY A 47 22.95 1.83 -24.38
C GLY A 47 23.77 0.60 -24.01
N ALA A 48 25.09 0.70 -23.97
CA ALA A 48 25.95 -0.42 -23.59
C ALA A 48 25.82 -0.71 -22.08
N LEU A 49 25.78 -2.01 -21.73
CA LEU A 49 25.74 -2.46 -20.34
C LEU A 49 27.14 -2.43 -19.74
N GLY A 50 27.26 -1.89 -18.53
CA GLY A 50 28.49 -1.85 -17.75
C GLY A 50 28.72 -3.11 -16.92
N GLU A 51 29.62 -3.04 -15.96
CA GLU A 51 29.88 -4.14 -15.02
C GLU A 51 28.82 -4.20 -13.91
N ALA A 52 28.50 -5.43 -13.47
CA ALA A 52 27.55 -5.66 -12.37
C ALA A 52 28.15 -5.14 -11.06
N LYS A 53 27.36 -4.37 -10.31
CA LYS A 53 27.75 -3.81 -9.00
C LYS A 53 26.74 -4.27 -7.94
N LEU A 54 27.25 -4.76 -6.81
CA LEU A 54 26.39 -5.08 -5.68
C LEU A 54 25.73 -3.80 -5.16
N MET A 55 24.40 -3.78 -5.17
CA MET A 55 23.59 -2.67 -4.68
C MET A 55 23.08 -2.91 -3.28
N SER A 56 22.70 -4.16 -2.97
CA SER A 56 22.15 -4.54 -1.67
C SER A 56 22.33 -6.02 -1.40
N ARG A 57 22.47 -6.38 -0.12
CA ARG A 57 22.45 -7.76 0.35
C ARG A 57 21.03 -8.28 0.64
N LYS A 58 19.99 -7.51 0.36
CA LYS A 58 18.61 -7.99 0.43
C LYS A 58 18.39 -8.98 -0.71
N ALA A 59 18.05 -10.22 -0.37
CA ALA A 59 17.70 -11.23 -1.37
C ALA A 59 16.21 -11.17 -1.70
N LEU A 60 15.86 -11.57 -2.92
CA LEU A 60 14.49 -11.76 -3.37
C LEU A 60 13.88 -12.99 -2.71
N ASP A 61 12.62 -12.93 -2.29
CA ASP A 61 11.87 -14.13 -1.94
C ASP A 61 11.69 -14.99 -3.20
N ALA A 62 12.17 -16.23 -3.15
CA ALA A 62 12.18 -17.16 -4.28
C ALA A 62 10.78 -17.49 -4.82
N HIS A 63 9.74 -17.28 -4.01
CA HIS A 63 8.35 -17.51 -4.41
C HIS A 63 7.70 -16.33 -5.13
N THR A 64 8.41 -15.20 -5.23
CA THR A 64 7.89 -13.98 -5.87
C THR A 64 8.76 -13.58 -7.06
N ARG A 65 8.18 -12.80 -7.96
CA ARG A 65 8.91 -12.17 -9.07
C ARG A 65 8.91 -10.66 -8.92
N PRO A 66 10.02 -10.00 -9.18
CA PRO A 66 10.03 -8.55 -9.23
C PRO A 66 9.23 -8.07 -10.43
N ILE A 67 8.52 -6.97 -10.26
CA ILE A 67 7.77 -6.32 -11.36
C ILE A 67 8.20 -4.88 -11.52
N SER A 68 8.06 -4.34 -12.72
CA SER A 68 8.24 -2.92 -13.01
C SER A 68 6.89 -2.21 -12.96
N GLY A 69 6.85 -1.03 -12.36
CA GLY A 69 5.64 -0.23 -12.30
C GLY A 69 5.88 1.15 -11.69
N GLY A 70 5.33 2.20 -12.28
CA GLY A 70 5.48 3.57 -11.81
C GLY A 70 6.92 4.10 -11.82
N GLY A 71 7.80 3.57 -12.69
CA GLY A 71 9.21 3.93 -12.74
C GLY A 71 10.06 3.29 -11.64
N LYS A 72 9.51 2.33 -10.91
CA LYS A 72 10.17 1.58 -9.83
C LYS A 72 10.17 0.09 -10.13
N ILE A 73 11.05 -0.66 -9.47
CA ILE A 73 10.97 -2.12 -9.40
C ILE A 73 10.41 -2.48 -8.03
N TRP A 74 9.37 -3.27 -8.01
CA TRP A 74 8.73 -3.79 -6.80
C TRP A 74 9.13 -5.23 -6.58
N PHE A 75 9.41 -5.60 -5.35
CA PHE A 75 9.79 -6.96 -5.00
C PHE A 75 9.50 -7.27 -3.52
N THR A 76 9.36 -8.54 -3.21
CA THR A 76 9.31 -9.02 -1.82
C THR A 76 10.66 -9.61 -1.44
N SER A 77 11.20 -9.22 -0.29
CA SER A 77 12.46 -9.75 0.21
C SER A 77 12.26 -11.04 1.01
N THR A 78 13.33 -11.81 1.19
CA THR A 78 13.35 -13.02 2.07
C THR A 78 12.94 -12.72 3.51
N HIS A 79 13.00 -11.45 3.94
CA HIS A 79 12.50 -11.01 5.25
C HIS A 79 11.00 -10.65 5.23
N GLN A 80 10.26 -11.06 4.20
CA GLN A 80 8.84 -10.75 4.05
C GLN A 80 8.57 -9.24 4.10
N GLN A 81 9.32 -8.47 3.35
CA GLN A 81 9.16 -7.03 3.24
C GLN A 81 8.81 -6.69 1.80
N LEU A 82 7.74 -5.94 1.59
CA LEU A 82 7.49 -5.30 0.30
C LEU A 82 8.47 -4.14 0.13
N CYS A 83 9.25 -4.20 -0.91
CA CYS A 83 10.29 -3.24 -1.20
C CYS A 83 10.12 -2.62 -2.59
N SER A 84 10.61 -1.40 -2.76
CA SER A 84 10.75 -0.76 -4.06
C SER A 84 12.19 -0.34 -4.31
N ILE A 85 12.59 -0.38 -5.58
CA ILE A 85 13.88 0.16 -6.06
C ILE A 85 13.57 1.35 -6.96
N GLU A 86 14.21 2.48 -6.66
CA GLU A 86 14.18 3.67 -7.50
C GLU A 86 15.63 4.15 -7.69
N GLY A 87 16.15 3.96 -8.89
CA GLY A 87 17.57 4.22 -9.18
C GLY A 87 18.51 3.40 -8.30
N SER A 88 19.24 4.05 -7.41
CA SER A 88 20.16 3.41 -6.46
C SER A 88 19.57 3.17 -5.07
N LYS A 89 18.33 3.58 -4.84
CA LYS A 89 17.70 3.51 -3.53
C LYS A 89 16.76 2.32 -3.42
N ILE A 90 16.89 1.57 -2.32
CA ILE A 90 15.93 0.55 -1.92
C ILE A 90 15.17 1.07 -0.71
N ARG A 91 13.84 1.08 -0.82
CA ARG A 91 12.93 1.47 0.26
C ARG A 91 12.13 0.24 0.69
N VAL A 92 11.99 0.04 1.99
CA VAL A 92 10.98 -0.85 2.56
C VAL A 92 9.67 -0.07 2.61
N VAL A 93 8.69 -0.52 1.83
CA VAL A 93 7.37 0.12 1.75
C VAL A 93 6.49 -0.42 2.85
N ILE A 94 6.40 -1.76 2.96
CA ILE A 94 5.62 -2.41 4.01
C ILE A 94 6.49 -3.48 4.68
N PRO A 95 6.76 -3.37 5.99
CA PRO A 95 7.43 -4.42 6.73
C PRO A 95 6.46 -5.58 7.03
N ARG A 96 6.97 -6.81 7.06
CA ARG A 96 6.18 -8.04 7.34
C ARG A 96 5.03 -8.24 6.35
N TRP A 97 5.38 -8.32 5.08
CA TRP A 97 4.45 -8.48 3.99
C TRP A 97 4.70 -9.76 3.21
N GLN A 98 3.73 -10.67 3.18
CA GLN A 98 3.80 -11.88 2.37
C GLN A 98 3.06 -11.66 1.06
N THR A 99 3.71 -12.00 -0.05
CA THR A 99 3.17 -11.81 -1.38
C THR A 99 3.32 -13.12 -2.17
N ALA A 100 2.23 -13.59 -2.76
CA ALA A 100 2.24 -14.70 -3.72
C ALA A 100 2.41 -14.19 -5.16
N ALA A 101 1.77 -13.06 -5.48
CA ALA A 101 1.88 -12.42 -6.79
C ALA A 101 1.75 -10.90 -6.68
N MET A 102 2.27 -10.19 -7.68
CA MET A 102 2.17 -8.74 -7.79
C MET A 102 1.80 -8.34 -9.21
N ALA A 103 1.03 -7.27 -9.34
CA ALA A 103 0.75 -6.59 -10.61
C ALA A 103 0.73 -5.08 -10.41
N TRP A 104 1.10 -4.34 -11.45
CA TRP A 104 1.05 -2.88 -11.44
C TRP A 104 -0.10 -2.40 -12.32
N ASN A 105 -0.99 -1.59 -11.75
CA ASN A 105 -2.03 -0.89 -12.47
C ASN A 105 -1.50 0.51 -12.87
N ASP A 106 -1.12 0.66 -14.14
CA ASP A 106 -0.54 1.92 -14.63
C ASP A 106 -1.58 3.05 -14.75
N ALA A 107 -2.84 2.71 -14.93
CA ALA A 107 -3.92 3.69 -15.05
C ALA A 107 -4.19 4.43 -13.74
N GLU A 108 -4.20 3.70 -12.63
CA GLU A 108 -4.47 4.24 -11.30
C GLU A 108 -3.19 4.47 -10.47
N HIS A 109 -2.02 4.11 -11.02
CA HIS A 109 -0.73 4.17 -10.32
C HIS A 109 -0.70 3.36 -9.01
N GLU A 110 -1.21 2.14 -9.06
CA GLU A 110 -1.37 1.27 -7.90
C GLU A 110 -0.59 -0.04 -8.06
N LEU A 111 0.04 -0.47 -6.97
CA LEU A 111 0.58 -1.81 -6.84
C LEU A 111 -0.47 -2.71 -6.21
N TRP A 112 -0.78 -3.79 -6.90
CA TRP A 112 -1.68 -4.82 -6.46
C TRP A 112 -0.87 -6.04 -6.03
N THR A 113 -1.12 -6.53 -4.82
CA THR A 113 -0.40 -7.66 -4.25
C THR A 113 -1.39 -8.71 -3.77
N LEU A 114 -1.15 -9.96 -4.17
CA LEU A 114 -1.90 -11.11 -3.73
C LEU A 114 -1.16 -11.75 -2.56
N SER A 115 -1.83 -11.89 -1.42
CA SER A 115 -1.30 -12.65 -0.29
C SER A 115 -1.51 -14.16 -0.47
N PRO A 116 -0.72 -15.02 0.22
CA PRO A 116 -0.89 -16.47 0.15
C PRO A 116 -2.27 -16.98 0.60
N ASP A 117 -3.02 -16.18 1.36
CA ASP A 117 -4.39 -16.49 1.80
C ASP A 117 -5.47 -16.10 0.75
N GLY A 118 -5.06 -15.68 -0.45
CA GLY A 118 -5.96 -15.24 -1.52
C GLY A 118 -6.50 -13.82 -1.37
N SER A 119 -6.08 -13.09 -0.34
CA SER A 119 -6.49 -11.69 -0.17
C SER A 119 -5.74 -10.78 -1.13
N LEU A 120 -6.48 -9.92 -1.82
CA LEU A 120 -5.91 -8.90 -2.69
C LEU A 120 -5.74 -7.58 -1.94
N HIS A 121 -4.57 -6.99 -2.08
CA HIS A 121 -4.23 -5.74 -1.44
C HIS A 121 -3.73 -4.73 -2.48
N ILE A 122 -4.11 -3.48 -2.30
CA ILE A 122 -3.78 -2.37 -3.20
C ILE A 122 -3.04 -1.32 -2.43
N THR A 123 -1.95 -0.80 -2.98
CA THR A 123 -1.17 0.30 -2.40
C THR A 123 -0.61 1.21 -3.48
N ASP A 124 -0.55 2.51 -3.21
CA ASP A 124 0.17 3.50 -4.02
C ASP A 124 1.69 3.50 -3.75
N GLY A 125 2.13 2.74 -2.74
CA GLY A 125 3.52 2.69 -2.30
C GLY A 125 3.96 3.82 -1.38
N ASP A 126 3.10 4.79 -1.09
CA ASP A 126 3.41 5.96 -0.27
C ASP A 126 2.63 6.02 1.05
N GLY A 127 1.74 5.09 1.29
CA GLY A 127 1.04 4.96 2.57
C GLY A 127 -0.43 4.59 2.46
N PHE A 128 -1.03 4.73 1.28
CA PHE A 128 -2.37 4.22 1.05
C PHE A 128 -2.33 2.69 0.97
N PHE A 129 -3.30 2.07 1.59
CA PHE A 129 -3.43 0.62 1.61
C PHE A 129 -4.89 0.21 1.72
N SER A 130 -5.33 -0.63 0.81
CA SER A 130 -6.68 -1.19 0.81
C SER A 130 -6.61 -2.70 0.68
N ARG A 131 -7.56 -3.40 1.27
CA ARG A 131 -7.71 -4.84 1.15
C ARG A 131 -9.04 -5.18 0.53
N LEU A 132 -9.03 -5.95 -0.56
CA LEU A 132 -10.22 -6.54 -1.14
C LEU A 132 -10.33 -8.00 -0.70
N THR A 133 -11.51 -8.38 -0.22
CA THR A 133 -11.82 -9.75 0.18
C THR A 133 -12.27 -10.56 -1.04
N LEU A 134 -11.49 -10.51 -2.10
CA LEU A 134 -11.67 -11.39 -3.26
C LEU A 134 -10.78 -12.59 -3.01
N ASN A 135 -11.36 -13.78 -3.00
CA ASN A 135 -10.56 -15.00 -2.98
C ASN A 135 -9.98 -15.21 -4.40
N VAL A 136 -8.75 -14.78 -4.59
CA VAL A 136 -8.06 -14.79 -5.88
C VAL A 136 -6.98 -15.88 -5.85
N ASP A 137 -6.95 -16.71 -6.87
CA ASP A 137 -5.96 -17.79 -7.00
C ASP A 137 -4.63 -17.30 -7.60
N SER A 138 -4.73 -16.45 -8.64
CA SER A 138 -3.56 -15.84 -9.25
C SER A 138 -3.93 -14.48 -9.87
N MET A 139 -2.89 -13.69 -10.17
CA MET A 139 -3.08 -12.35 -10.73
C MET A 139 -2.01 -12.03 -11.75
N TYR A 140 -2.38 -11.33 -12.82
CA TYR A 140 -1.43 -10.82 -13.81
C TYR A 140 -1.92 -9.50 -14.42
N TYR A 141 -1.02 -8.79 -15.03
CA TYR A 141 -1.29 -7.56 -15.76
C TYR A 141 -1.01 -7.77 -17.25
N ASP A 142 -1.97 -7.47 -18.11
CA ASP A 142 -1.87 -7.69 -19.56
C ASP A 142 -1.34 -6.48 -20.34
N GLY A 143 -0.91 -5.42 -19.62
CA GLY A 143 -0.48 -4.14 -20.16
C GLY A 143 -1.59 -3.08 -20.19
N LYS A 144 -2.83 -3.46 -19.86
CA LYS A 144 -3.99 -2.55 -19.80
C LYS A 144 -4.82 -2.73 -18.53
N SER A 145 -4.94 -3.98 -18.08
CA SER A 145 -5.83 -4.36 -16.99
C SER A 145 -5.14 -5.30 -16.03
N ALA A 146 -5.41 -5.14 -14.75
CA ALA A 146 -5.10 -6.15 -13.75
C ALA A 146 -6.19 -7.24 -13.80
N LEU A 147 -5.78 -8.47 -14.08
CA LEU A 147 -6.65 -9.62 -14.22
C LEU A 147 -6.43 -10.56 -13.05
N ALA A 148 -7.50 -10.96 -12.39
CA ALA A 148 -7.51 -11.96 -11.34
C ALA A 148 -8.11 -13.26 -11.85
N VAL A 149 -7.47 -14.37 -11.57
CA VAL A 149 -8.01 -15.70 -11.78
C VAL A 149 -8.64 -16.16 -10.48
N MET A 150 -9.93 -16.45 -10.53
CA MET A 150 -10.68 -16.93 -9.38
C MET A 150 -10.50 -18.45 -9.22
N PRO A 151 -10.74 -19.04 -8.03
CA PRO A 151 -10.60 -20.47 -7.80
C PRO A 151 -11.45 -21.38 -8.70
N ASP A 152 -12.55 -20.83 -9.26
CA ASP A 152 -13.40 -21.53 -10.23
C ASP A 152 -12.87 -21.47 -11.67
N GLY A 153 -11.71 -20.84 -11.87
CA GLY A 153 -11.07 -20.63 -13.17
C GLY A 153 -11.62 -19.45 -13.96
N SER A 154 -12.61 -18.72 -13.44
CA SER A 154 -13.08 -17.50 -14.09
C SER A 154 -12.01 -16.39 -13.99
N VAL A 155 -11.98 -15.51 -15.02
CA VAL A 155 -11.06 -14.37 -15.05
C VAL A 155 -11.86 -13.09 -14.84
N LEU A 156 -11.51 -12.37 -13.81
CA LEU A 156 -12.08 -11.08 -13.46
C LEU A 156 -11.12 -9.96 -13.86
N ASN A 157 -11.60 -9.00 -14.63
CA ASN A 157 -10.89 -7.73 -14.78
C ASN A 157 -11.16 -6.87 -13.54
N ILE A 158 -10.18 -6.77 -12.67
CA ILE A 158 -10.34 -6.11 -11.37
C ILE A 158 -10.60 -4.61 -11.54
N CYS A 159 -10.07 -4.00 -12.61
CA CYS A 159 -10.30 -2.59 -12.92
C CYS A 159 -11.68 -2.32 -13.55
N ALA A 160 -12.31 -3.32 -14.18
CA ALA A 160 -13.59 -3.15 -14.88
C ALA A 160 -14.80 -3.66 -14.09
N SER A 161 -14.58 -4.46 -13.07
CA SER A 161 -15.65 -5.10 -12.29
C SER A 161 -15.71 -4.52 -10.89
N VAL A 162 -16.18 -3.29 -10.78
CA VAL A 162 -16.52 -2.76 -9.46
C VAL A 162 -17.92 -3.28 -9.12
N PRO A 163 -18.11 -4.04 -8.04
CA PRO A 163 -19.46 -4.38 -7.57
C PRO A 163 -20.26 -3.09 -7.36
N THR A 164 -21.53 -3.08 -7.75
CA THR A 164 -22.42 -1.93 -7.58
C THR A 164 -22.53 -1.48 -6.12
N GLU A 165 -22.17 -2.34 -5.18
CA GLU A 165 -22.12 -2.07 -3.75
C GLU A 165 -20.96 -2.86 -3.13
N GLN A 166 -20.04 -2.16 -2.46
CA GLN A 166 -18.89 -2.76 -1.81
C GLN A 166 -19.00 -2.68 -0.29
N THR A 167 -18.59 -3.77 0.36
CA THR A 167 -18.39 -3.72 1.82
C THR A 167 -17.09 -3.00 2.12
N VAL A 168 -17.20 -1.91 2.84
CA VAL A 168 -16.07 -1.10 3.32
C VAL A 168 -15.77 -1.51 4.75
N LYS A 169 -14.53 -1.88 5.02
CA LYS A 169 -14.03 -2.08 6.38
C LYS A 169 -12.62 -1.54 6.50
N TYR A 170 -12.49 -0.42 7.15
CA TYR A 170 -11.22 0.25 7.39
C TYR A 170 -10.99 0.46 8.88
N LEU A 171 -9.78 0.17 9.33
CA LEU A 171 -9.30 0.50 10.68
C LEU A 171 -7.89 1.06 10.55
N SER A 172 -7.69 2.31 10.98
CA SER A 172 -6.38 2.93 10.94
C SER A 172 -5.39 2.26 11.91
N HIS A 173 -4.10 2.42 11.63
CA HIS A 173 -3.09 2.24 12.68
C HIS A 173 -3.37 3.19 13.86
N PRO A 174 -2.84 2.91 15.06
CA PRO A 174 -2.91 3.85 16.17
C PRO A 174 -2.27 5.18 15.77
N ILE A 175 -3.03 6.26 15.86
CA ILE A 175 -2.58 7.62 15.60
C ILE A 175 -2.19 8.21 16.94
N MET A 176 -0.90 8.42 17.16
CA MET A 176 -0.40 9.02 18.39
C MET A 176 -0.66 10.52 18.37
N LEU A 177 -1.43 11.04 19.34
CA LEU A 177 -1.75 12.45 19.45
C LEU A 177 -0.62 13.24 20.14
N SER A 178 0.05 12.62 21.10
CA SER A 178 1.22 13.16 21.75
C SER A 178 2.06 12.03 22.35
N ALA A 179 3.39 12.18 22.32
CA ALA A 179 4.31 11.21 22.93
C ALA A 179 4.27 11.28 24.46
N ASP A 180 4.14 12.50 25.02
CA ASP A 180 4.38 12.75 26.44
C ASP A 180 3.11 12.99 27.25
N MET A 181 2.02 13.45 26.62
CA MET A 181 0.80 13.85 27.30
C MET A 181 -0.44 13.21 26.67
N GLN A 182 -1.46 13.01 27.50
CA GLN A 182 -2.79 12.70 27.01
C GLN A 182 -3.45 13.96 26.45
N GLN A 183 -4.10 13.83 25.30
CA GLN A 183 -4.77 14.92 24.61
C GLN A 183 -6.29 14.70 24.59
N ARG A 184 -7.06 15.78 24.52
CA ARG A 184 -8.53 15.71 24.34
C ARG A 184 -8.89 16.02 22.91
N PRO A 185 -9.26 15.01 22.10
CA PRO A 185 -9.84 15.28 20.79
C PRO A 185 -11.13 16.08 20.95
N ALA A 186 -11.27 17.14 20.15
CA ALA A 186 -12.40 18.05 20.23
C ALA A 186 -13.40 17.88 19.09
N ARG A 187 -12.91 17.63 17.89
CA ARG A 187 -13.70 17.49 16.68
C ARG A 187 -12.97 16.63 15.66
N ILE A 188 -13.74 15.89 14.86
CA ILE A 188 -13.26 15.25 13.65
C ILE A 188 -14.07 15.74 12.45
N ILE A 189 -13.39 15.92 11.33
CA ILE A 189 -14.02 16.20 10.03
C ILE A 189 -13.69 15.03 9.12
N TRP A 190 -14.71 14.32 8.67
CA TRP A 190 -14.57 13.24 7.71
C TRP A 190 -14.86 13.77 6.31
N ASN A 191 -13.89 13.60 5.43
CA ASN A 191 -14.00 13.94 4.02
C ASN A 191 -14.44 12.70 3.22
N VAL A 192 -15.71 12.35 3.34
CA VAL A 192 -16.37 11.23 2.67
C VAL A 192 -17.42 11.81 1.73
N PHE A 193 -17.44 11.38 0.49
CA PHE A 193 -18.39 11.85 -0.53
C PHE A 193 -18.94 10.67 -1.32
N GLY A 194 -20.21 10.72 -1.67
CA GLY A 194 -20.88 9.70 -2.46
C GLY A 194 -22.38 9.70 -2.28
N SER A 195 -23.06 8.86 -3.05
CA SER A 195 -24.51 8.63 -2.98
C SER A 195 -24.80 7.22 -2.50
N ASN A 196 -25.97 7.00 -1.90
CA ASN A 196 -26.41 5.69 -1.38
C ASN A 196 -25.41 5.03 -0.41
N LEU A 197 -24.81 5.86 0.43
CA LEU A 197 -23.86 5.40 1.45
C LEU A 197 -24.61 4.75 2.62
N HIS A 198 -24.03 3.66 3.14
CA HIS A 198 -24.44 3.03 4.40
C HIS A 198 -23.19 2.76 5.24
N LEU A 199 -22.61 3.82 5.79
CA LEU A 199 -21.35 3.76 6.51
C LEU A 199 -21.55 4.05 8.00
N ARG A 200 -20.71 3.44 8.82
CA ARG A 200 -20.50 3.80 10.22
C ARG A 200 -19.08 4.35 10.36
N LEU A 201 -18.98 5.60 10.74
CA LEU A 201 -17.73 6.29 11.05
C LEU A 201 -17.53 6.25 12.55
N THR A 202 -16.38 5.71 13.01
CA THR A 202 -16.10 5.55 14.44
C THR A 202 -14.71 6.07 14.78
N VAL A 203 -14.62 6.80 15.89
CA VAL A 203 -13.35 7.18 16.52
C VAL A 203 -13.20 6.38 17.79
N LEU A 204 -12.12 5.62 17.89
CA LEU A 204 -11.76 4.82 19.04
C LEU A 204 -10.61 5.50 19.79
N GLY A 205 -10.68 5.58 21.11
CA GLY A 205 -9.61 6.07 21.97
C GLY A 205 -8.94 4.93 22.71
N GLU A 206 -7.65 5.05 22.96
CA GLU A 206 -6.88 4.12 23.78
C GLU A 206 -6.27 4.86 24.99
N GLN A 207 -6.44 4.29 26.17
CA GLN A 207 -5.84 4.78 27.41
C GLN A 207 -4.79 3.80 27.92
N GLY A 208 -3.55 4.29 28.10
CA GLY A 208 -2.45 3.51 28.68
C GLY A 208 -2.02 2.31 27.83
N GLU A 209 -1.56 1.25 28.50
CA GLU A 209 -1.10 -0.01 27.88
C GLU A 209 -2.26 -0.97 27.54
N SER A 210 -3.47 -0.63 27.90
CA SER A 210 -4.65 -1.44 27.59
C SER A 210 -4.97 -1.35 26.11
N LYS A 211 -4.87 -2.47 25.40
CA LYS A 211 -5.24 -2.62 24.00
C LYS A 211 -6.77 -2.57 23.75
N CYS A 212 -7.57 -2.43 24.78
CA CYS A 212 -9.01 -2.30 24.67
C CYS A 212 -9.36 -0.83 24.40
N GLY A 213 -9.57 -0.49 23.15
CA GLY A 213 -10.07 0.82 22.76
C GLY A 213 -11.53 1.02 23.21
N PHE A 214 -11.89 2.24 23.53
CA PHE A 214 -13.28 2.63 23.77
C PHE A 214 -13.76 3.57 22.67
N THR A 215 -15.06 3.55 22.37
CA THR A 215 -15.64 4.43 21.35
C THR A 215 -15.76 5.85 21.91
N ILE A 216 -15.07 6.79 21.27
CA ILE A 216 -15.21 8.22 21.55
C ILE A 216 -16.47 8.76 20.85
N CYS A 217 -16.63 8.43 19.56
CA CYS A 217 -17.74 8.86 18.73
C CYS A 217 -18.05 7.80 17.70
N SER A 218 -19.33 7.65 17.37
CA SER A 218 -19.77 6.85 16.24
C SER A 218 -20.95 7.55 15.56
N ALA A 219 -20.87 7.69 14.24
CA ALA A 219 -21.92 8.27 13.42
C ALA A 219 -22.31 7.31 12.30
N LYS A 220 -23.61 7.22 12.02
CA LYS A 220 -24.12 6.58 10.80
C LYS A 220 -24.21 7.64 9.71
N VAL A 221 -23.85 7.23 8.52
CA VAL A 221 -23.95 8.02 7.31
C VAL A 221 -24.78 7.23 6.33
N ASP A 222 -25.99 7.69 6.08
CA ASP A 222 -26.93 7.05 5.17
C ASP A 222 -27.34 8.04 4.08
N GLY A 223 -27.30 7.59 2.82
CA GLY A 223 -27.73 8.36 1.66
C GLY A 223 -26.63 9.15 0.97
N GLU A 224 -26.95 10.38 0.57
CA GLU A 224 -26.04 11.24 -0.21
C GLU A 224 -25.23 12.16 0.69
N VAL A 225 -23.92 12.22 0.44
CA VAL A 225 -22.98 13.10 1.15
C VAL A 225 -22.18 13.93 0.14
N ASN A 226 -22.42 15.24 0.16
CA ASN A 226 -21.83 16.24 -0.73
C ASN A 226 -20.93 17.24 0.00
N ALA A 227 -20.78 17.11 1.31
CA ALA A 227 -19.98 17.99 2.13
C ALA A 227 -19.27 17.20 3.25
N PRO A 228 -18.15 17.71 3.77
CA PRO A 228 -17.46 17.09 4.90
C PRO A 228 -18.37 16.93 6.12
N ILE A 229 -18.27 15.80 6.80
CA ILE A 229 -19.05 15.48 7.99
C ILE A 229 -18.25 15.87 9.22
N ALA A 230 -18.68 16.91 9.91
CA ALA A 230 -18.05 17.38 11.13
C ALA A 230 -18.76 16.83 12.37
N LEU A 231 -18.04 16.12 13.23
CA LEU A 231 -18.56 15.54 14.47
C LEU A 231 -17.81 16.11 15.67
N PRO A 232 -18.54 16.63 16.67
CA PRO A 232 -17.92 16.99 17.95
C PRO A 232 -17.51 15.73 18.68
N LEU A 233 -16.37 15.79 19.36
CA LEU A 233 -15.85 14.69 20.16
C LEU A 233 -15.91 15.08 21.65
N ILE A 234 -16.53 14.22 22.43
CA ILE A 234 -16.54 14.34 23.91
C ILE A 234 -15.82 13.12 24.44
N SER A 235 -14.59 13.32 24.88
CA SER A 235 -13.72 12.23 25.28
C SER A 235 -12.91 12.57 26.53
N PRO A 236 -12.60 11.60 27.37
CA PRO A 236 -11.52 11.74 28.32
C PRO A 236 -10.20 11.95 27.55
N PRO A 237 -9.13 12.41 28.21
CA PRO A 237 -7.82 12.51 27.59
C PRO A 237 -7.34 11.13 27.13
N VAL A 238 -6.79 11.07 25.90
CA VAL A 238 -6.26 9.84 25.29
C VAL A 238 -4.86 10.10 24.71
N ARG A 239 -4.04 9.08 24.61
CA ARG A 239 -2.73 9.14 23.93
C ARG A 239 -2.84 8.83 22.44
N THR A 240 -3.67 7.87 22.12
CA THR A 240 -3.84 7.38 20.75
C THR A 240 -5.31 7.31 20.38
N VAL A 241 -5.58 7.49 19.12
CA VAL A 241 -6.88 7.25 18.53
C VAL A 241 -6.74 6.31 17.34
N ARG A 242 -7.83 5.61 17.01
CA ARG A 242 -8.00 4.89 15.75
C ARG A 242 -9.28 5.34 15.07
N LEU A 243 -9.24 5.34 13.76
CA LEU A 243 -10.38 5.66 12.92
C LEU A 243 -10.89 4.38 12.29
N SER A 244 -12.18 4.13 12.37
CA SER A 244 -12.85 3.00 11.73
C SER A 244 -13.94 3.49 10.81
N VAL A 245 -14.01 2.88 9.62
CA VAL A 245 -15.11 3.04 8.67
C VAL A 245 -15.61 1.65 8.34
N GLU A 246 -16.88 1.39 8.56
CA GLU A 246 -17.52 0.10 8.27
C GLU A 246 -18.86 0.32 7.60
N GLY A 247 -19.21 -0.55 6.65
CA GLY A 247 -20.52 -0.50 6.01
C GLY A 247 -20.47 -0.91 4.55
N THR A 248 -21.39 -0.37 3.77
CA THR A 248 -21.44 -0.56 2.33
C THR A 248 -21.43 0.78 1.60
N ALA A 249 -20.81 0.80 0.44
CA ALA A 249 -20.69 1.97 -0.39
C ALA A 249 -20.71 1.57 -1.87
N PRO A 250 -21.44 2.29 -2.73
CA PRO A 250 -21.42 2.05 -4.16
C PRO A 250 -20.16 2.59 -4.82
N GLU A 251 -20.02 2.26 -6.10
CA GLU A 251 -18.99 2.83 -6.97
C GLU A 251 -19.04 4.36 -6.96
N GLY A 252 -17.86 4.99 -7.04
CA GLY A 252 -17.73 6.44 -6.99
C GLY A 252 -17.74 7.05 -5.59
N THR A 253 -17.85 6.23 -4.55
CA THR A 253 -17.65 6.71 -3.18
C THR A 253 -16.17 7.00 -2.93
N VAL A 254 -15.89 8.17 -2.40
CA VAL A 254 -14.52 8.60 -2.11
C VAL A 254 -14.38 8.94 -0.63
N ILE A 255 -13.40 8.34 0.01
CA ILE A 255 -12.98 8.65 1.38
C ILE A 255 -11.58 9.25 1.30
N TYR A 256 -11.48 10.58 1.35
CA TYR A 256 -10.20 11.27 1.19
C TYR A 256 -9.36 11.30 2.46
N SER A 257 -9.97 11.71 3.57
CA SER A 257 -9.26 11.92 4.83
C SER A 257 -10.21 12.02 6.02
N ALA A 258 -9.60 12.05 7.18
CA ALA A 258 -10.27 12.46 8.41
C ALA A 258 -9.34 13.41 9.18
N ASP A 259 -9.77 14.64 9.38
CA ASP A 259 -9.01 15.68 10.06
C ASP A 259 -9.41 15.74 11.54
N LEU A 260 -8.48 15.42 12.42
CA LEU A 260 -8.70 15.39 13.87
C LEU A 260 -8.19 16.68 14.52
N TYR A 261 -9.09 17.39 15.21
CA TYR A 261 -8.78 18.59 15.95
C TYR A 261 -8.65 18.29 17.44
N ILE A 262 -7.59 18.78 18.05
CA ILE A 262 -7.26 18.55 19.46
C ILE A 262 -7.37 19.88 20.20
N ASN A 263 -8.00 19.89 21.38
CA ASN A 263 -7.96 21.03 22.27
C ASN A 263 -6.58 21.12 22.93
N THR A 264 -5.80 22.09 22.55
CA THR A 264 -4.59 22.50 23.27
C THR A 264 -5.00 23.39 24.43
N GLU A 265 -5.52 22.83 25.53
CA GLU A 265 -5.60 23.54 26.77
C GLU A 265 -4.17 23.69 27.31
N THR A 266 -3.58 24.85 27.13
CA THR A 266 -2.42 25.28 27.89
C THR A 266 -2.86 25.37 29.36
N HIS A 267 -2.54 24.38 30.15
CA HIS A 267 -2.58 24.55 31.60
C HIS A 267 -1.60 25.68 31.96
N ARG A 268 -2.18 26.84 32.26
CA ARG A 268 -1.48 27.89 33.01
C ARG A 268 -1.42 27.53 34.48
#